data_df23424f2451b39fdc22ff4c9c64551f
#
_entry.id   df23424f2451b39fdc22ff4c9c64551f
#
_cell.length_a   1.000
_cell.length_b   1.000
_cell.length_c   1.000
_cell.angle_alpha   90.00
_cell.angle_beta   90.00
_cell.angle_gamma   90.00
#
_symmetry.space_group_name_H-M   'P 1'
#
loop_
_entity.id
_entity.type
_entity.pdbx_description
1 polymer ?
#
loop_
_entity_poly.entity_id
_entity_poly.type
_entity_poly.pdbx_seq_one_letter_code
_entity_poly.pdbx_strand_id
1 'polypeptide(L)'
;MLIPCLRHFDHCGNIASLPQSVDVIVGDGFKDEFLPGYPAKEGSPFWEADFKGRNVIEAKWDTKIGNFPAWDYFGDGSVYIINAPGHATGHVSALVRTTPDTAIFMGGDLCHFTGE
;
A
#
# COMPACT_ATOMS: atom_id res chain seq x y z
N MET A 1 8.65 -3.80 6.54
CA MET A 1 7.49 -3.61 5.65
C MET A 1 7.22 -2.13 5.47
N LEU A 2 7.02 -1.69 4.26
CA LEU A 2 6.52 -0.36 3.90
C LEU A 2 5.27 -0.53 3.04
N ILE A 3 4.22 0.24 3.33
CA ILE A 3 2.99 0.23 2.55
C ILE A 3 2.75 1.66 2.04
N PRO A 4 3.19 2.00 0.81
CA PRO A 4 2.71 3.22 0.18
C PRO A 4 1.23 3.02 -0.13
N CYS A 5 0.36 3.76 0.54
CA CYS A 5 -1.08 3.55 0.39
C CYS A 5 -1.60 3.94 -0.98
N LEU A 6 -0.88 4.80 -1.70
CA LEU A 6 -1.19 5.19 -3.08
C LEU A 6 0.05 5.77 -3.79
N ARG A 7 -0.11 6.11 -5.07
CA ARG A 7 0.98 6.57 -5.96
C ARG A 7 1.44 8.02 -5.74
N HIS A 8 0.74 8.81 -4.95
CA HIS A 8 1.08 10.22 -4.78
C HIS A 8 2.28 10.41 -3.85
N PHE A 9 3.11 11.42 -4.14
CA PHE A 9 4.41 11.60 -3.48
C PHE A 9 4.34 11.83 -1.97
N ASP A 10 3.26 12.42 -1.51
CA ASP A 10 3.01 12.70 -0.09
C ASP A 10 2.64 11.45 0.74
N HIS A 11 2.40 10.31 0.05
CA HIS A 11 2.08 9.03 0.68
C HIS A 11 3.19 7.98 0.56
N CYS A 12 4.24 8.25 -0.20
CA CYS A 12 5.30 7.26 -0.47
C CYS A 12 6.57 7.49 0.34
N GLY A 13 6.86 8.74 0.71
CA GLY A 13 8.12 9.09 1.35
C GLY A 13 9.33 8.79 0.44
N ASN A 14 10.51 8.70 1.04
CA ASN A 14 11.73 8.33 0.32
C ASN A 14 12.02 6.83 0.47
N ILE A 15 11.46 6.03 -0.43
CA ILE A 15 11.60 4.56 -0.40
C ILE A 15 13.07 4.16 -0.54
N ALA A 16 13.83 4.85 -1.39
CA ALA A 16 15.24 4.54 -1.63
C ALA A 16 16.12 4.68 -0.39
N SER A 17 15.71 5.49 0.60
CA SER A 17 16.46 5.68 1.85
C SER A 17 16.32 4.51 2.84
N LEU A 18 15.33 3.64 2.63
CA LEU A 18 15.12 2.50 3.50
C LEU A 18 16.08 1.35 3.16
N PRO A 19 16.46 0.50 4.14
CA PRO A 19 17.22 -0.72 3.84
C PRO A 19 16.55 -1.56 2.76
N GLN A 20 17.33 -2.16 1.86
CA GLN A 20 16.80 -3.01 0.79
C GLN A 20 16.06 -4.26 1.28
N SER A 21 16.31 -4.67 2.53
CA SER A 21 15.60 -5.77 3.19
C SER A 21 14.16 -5.45 3.56
N VAL A 22 13.74 -4.19 3.42
CA VAL A 22 12.36 -3.78 3.68
C VAL A 22 11.50 -4.11 2.48
N ASP A 23 10.53 -5.01 2.66
CA ASP A 23 9.53 -5.32 1.65
C ASP A 23 8.59 -4.13 1.43
N VAL A 24 8.23 -3.89 0.18
CA VAL A 24 7.23 -2.90 -0.22
C VAL A 24 5.96 -3.62 -0.63
N ILE A 25 4.87 -3.32 0.06
CA ILE A 25 3.55 -3.89 -0.21
C ILE A 25 2.73 -2.88 -1.00
N VAL A 26 2.15 -3.31 -2.10
CA VAL A 26 1.39 -2.46 -3.01
C VAL A 26 0.03 -3.09 -3.34
N GLY A 27 -0.93 -2.29 -3.73
CA GLY A 27 -2.24 -2.75 -4.17
C GLY A 27 -2.26 -3.22 -5.61
N ASP A 28 -3.42 -3.74 -6.01
CA ASP A 28 -3.63 -4.32 -7.34
C ASP A 28 -3.32 -3.34 -8.48
N GLY A 29 -2.60 -3.83 -9.49
CA GLY A 29 -2.26 -3.07 -10.69
C GLY A 29 -1.08 -2.12 -10.53
N PHE A 30 -0.56 -1.94 -9.33
CA PHE A 30 0.56 -1.03 -9.08
C PHE A 30 1.81 -1.43 -9.88
N LYS A 31 2.15 -2.71 -9.86
CA LYS A 31 3.34 -3.20 -10.58
C LYS A 31 3.22 -2.97 -12.09
N ASP A 32 2.09 -3.31 -12.66
CA ASP A 32 1.86 -3.20 -14.10
C ASP A 32 1.85 -1.73 -14.54
N GLU A 33 1.28 -0.85 -13.72
CA GLU A 33 1.15 0.55 -14.08
C GLU A 33 2.44 1.36 -13.88
N PHE A 34 3.20 1.09 -12.81
CA PHE A 34 4.28 1.98 -12.38
C PHE A 34 5.69 1.38 -12.45
N LEU A 35 5.84 0.06 -12.37
CA LEU A 35 7.16 -0.55 -12.34
C LEU A 35 7.69 -0.88 -13.74
N PRO A 36 9.01 -0.87 -13.90
CA PRO A 36 10.07 -0.74 -12.89
C PRO A 36 10.34 0.68 -12.39
N GLY A 37 9.67 1.70 -12.90
CA GLY A 37 9.91 3.08 -12.56
C GLY A 37 10.73 3.83 -13.60
N TYR A 38 10.80 5.16 -13.47
CA TYR A 38 11.56 6.03 -14.37
C TYR A 38 13.09 5.87 -14.10
N PRO A 39 13.97 5.84 -15.11
CA PRO A 39 13.68 6.07 -16.53
C PRO A 39 13.26 4.83 -17.32
N ALA A 40 13.36 3.62 -16.78
CA ALA A 40 13.05 2.40 -17.51
C ALA A 40 11.59 2.35 -17.97
N LYS A 41 10.67 2.91 -17.15
CA LYS A 41 9.28 3.15 -17.52
C LYS A 41 9.01 4.64 -17.59
N GLU A 42 9.04 5.18 -18.81
CA GLU A 42 8.72 6.58 -19.06
C GLU A 42 7.28 6.91 -18.61
N GLY A 43 7.12 8.02 -17.92
CA GLY A 43 5.81 8.41 -17.38
C GLY A 43 5.48 7.85 -16.00
N SER A 44 6.28 6.93 -15.46
CA SER A 44 6.11 6.51 -14.06
C SER A 44 6.40 7.66 -13.10
N PRO A 45 5.57 7.89 -12.08
CA PRO A 45 5.82 8.88 -11.04
C PRO A 45 6.89 8.45 -10.04
N PHE A 46 7.35 7.20 -10.13
CA PHE A 46 8.36 6.62 -9.25
C PHE A 46 9.70 6.48 -9.95
N TRP A 47 10.78 6.56 -9.18
CA TRP A 47 12.12 6.27 -9.68
C TRP A 47 12.38 4.75 -9.65
N GLU A 48 13.07 4.24 -10.67
CA GLU A 48 13.55 2.85 -10.66
C GLU A 48 14.39 2.54 -9.42
N ALA A 49 15.18 3.52 -8.94
CA ALA A 49 15.98 3.38 -7.74
C ALA A 49 15.18 3.10 -6.46
N ASP A 50 13.90 3.48 -6.41
CA ASP A 50 13.04 3.22 -5.26
C ASP A 50 12.75 1.72 -5.07
N PHE A 51 12.73 0.98 -6.17
CA PHE A 51 12.33 -0.45 -6.17
C PHE A 51 13.45 -1.40 -6.53
N LYS A 52 14.56 -0.91 -7.11
CA LYS A 52 15.65 -1.76 -7.59
C LYS A 52 16.28 -2.58 -6.47
N GLY A 53 16.34 -3.90 -6.67
CA GLY A 53 16.89 -4.84 -5.68
C GLY A 53 15.99 -5.06 -4.45
N ARG A 54 14.80 -4.54 -4.47
CA ARG A 54 13.82 -4.58 -3.38
C ARG A 54 12.69 -5.56 -3.70
N ASN A 55 12.21 -6.25 -2.69
CA ASN A 55 11.04 -7.12 -2.84
C ASN A 55 9.75 -6.27 -2.83
N VAL A 56 9.05 -6.26 -3.96
CA VAL A 56 7.76 -5.57 -4.11
C VAL A 56 6.67 -6.63 -4.22
N ILE A 57 5.74 -6.62 -3.28
CA ILE A 57 4.69 -7.64 -3.14
C ILE A 57 3.33 -6.98 -3.38
N GLU A 58 2.57 -7.46 -4.37
CA GLU A 58 1.16 -7.12 -4.46
C GLU A 58 0.37 -7.82 -3.37
N ALA A 59 -0.54 -7.08 -2.74
CA ALA A 59 -1.35 -7.59 -1.64
C ALA A 59 -2.18 -8.81 -2.08
N LYS A 60 -2.36 -9.74 -1.15
CA LYS A 60 -3.11 -11.00 -1.37
C LYS A 60 -4.42 -10.92 -0.60
N TRP A 61 -5.51 -10.85 -1.32
CA TRP A 61 -6.85 -10.73 -0.72
C TRP A 61 -7.35 -12.08 -0.23
N ASP A 62 -6.90 -12.49 0.94
CA ASP A 62 -7.24 -13.80 1.56
C ASP A 62 -8.43 -13.74 2.53
N THR A 63 -8.90 -12.54 2.87
CA THR A 63 -10.02 -12.32 3.76
C THR A 63 -10.83 -11.08 3.37
N LYS A 64 -11.77 -10.70 4.22
CA LYS A 64 -12.59 -9.49 4.07
C LYS A 64 -12.72 -8.75 5.39
N ILE A 65 -12.76 -7.43 5.31
CA ILE A 65 -13.20 -6.55 6.39
C ILE A 65 -14.51 -5.91 5.93
N GLY A 66 -15.63 -6.30 6.55
CA GLY A 66 -16.94 -5.99 5.99
C GLY A 66 -17.08 -6.60 4.60
N ASN A 67 -17.33 -5.76 3.58
CA ASN A 67 -17.42 -6.18 2.18
C ASN A 67 -16.13 -5.91 1.37
N PHE A 68 -15.08 -5.41 2.02
CA PHE A 68 -13.85 -5.05 1.34
C PHE A 68 -12.85 -6.21 1.36
N PRO A 69 -12.26 -6.57 0.21
CA PRO A 69 -11.15 -7.52 0.18
C PRO A 69 -10.01 -7.02 1.07
N ALA A 70 -9.43 -7.92 1.85
CA ALA A 70 -8.37 -7.58 2.78
C ALA A 70 -7.33 -8.70 2.87
N TRP A 71 -6.16 -8.35 3.39
CA TRP A 71 -5.08 -9.27 3.69
C TRP A 71 -4.69 -9.16 5.16
N ASP A 72 -4.82 -10.26 5.89
CA ASP A 72 -4.26 -10.40 7.23
C ASP A 72 -2.75 -10.63 7.10
N TYR A 73 -1.98 -9.52 7.13
CA TYR A 73 -0.58 -9.54 6.74
C TYR A 73 0.28 -10.50 7.56
N PHE A 74 0.10 -10.50 8.88
CA PHE A 74 0.84 -11.39 9.79
C PHE A 74 0.12 -12.71 10.09
N GLY A 75 -1.13 -12.84 9.67
CA GLY A 75 -1.94 -14.03 9.93
C GLY A 75 -2.49 -14.14 11.36
N ASP A 76 -2.31 -13.11 12.19
CA ASP A 76 -2.74 -13.07 13.59
C ASP A 76 -3.82 -12.03 13.90
N GLY A 77 -4.32 -11.36 12.87
CA GLY A 77 -5.34 -10.32 13.00
C GLY A 77 -4.83 -8.99 13.54
N SER A 78 -3.52 -8.78 13.60
CA SER A 78 -2.94 -7.53 14.12
C SER A 78 -2.92 -6.41 13.08
N VAL A 79 -2.70 -6.72 11.81
CA VAL A 79 -2.64 -5.75 10.71
C VAL A 79 -3.37 -6.29 9.49
N TYR A 80 -4.38 -5.57 9.04
CA TYR A 80 -5.07 -5.83 7.78
C TYR A 80 -4.74 -4.76 6.77
N ILE A 81 -4.37 -5.17 5.56
CA ILE A 81 -4.28 -4.31 4.39
C ILE A 81 -5.61 -4.46 3.65
N ILE A 82 -6.27 -3.35 3.35
CA ILE A 82 -7.62 -3.34 2.80
C ILE A 82 -7.58 -2.77 1.41
N ASN A 83 -8.17 -3.47 0.45
CA ASN A 83 -8.30 -2.98 -0.91
C ASN A 83 -9.31 -1.84 -0.97
N ALA A 84 -8.85 -0.66 -1.33
CA ALA A 84 -9.66 0.55 -1.39
C ALA A 84 -9.43 1.30 -2.73
N PRO A 85 -9.72 0.66 -3.87
CA PRO A 85 -9.56 1.29 -5.17
C PRO A 85 -10.55 2.44 -5.34
N GLY A 86 -10.23 3.37 -6.23
CA GLY A 86 -11.11 4.50 -6.59
C GLY A 86 -10.32 5.78 -6.76
N HIS A 87 -9.73 6.31 -5.70
CA HIS A 87 -8.90 7.51 -5.77
C HIS A 87 -7.67 7.33 -6.68
N ALA A 88 -7.01 6.19 -6.58
CA ALA A 88 -5.86 5.85 -7.43
C ALA A 88 -5.74 4.33 -7.62
N THR A 89 -5.07 3.94 -8.71
CA THR A 89 -4.69 2.53 -8.93
C THR A 89 -3.82 2.05 -7.78
N GLY A 90 -4.16 0.90 -7.22
CA GLY A 90 -3.42 0.30 -6.14
C GLY A 90 -3.59 0.99 -4.79
N HIS A 91 -4.59 1.87 -4.63
CA HIS A 91 -4.89 2.49 -3.33
C HIS A 91 -5.30 1.42 -2.33
N VAL A 92 -4.68 1.47 -1.16
CA VAL A 92 -4.96 0.58 -0.03
C VAL A 92 -5.12 1.38 1.26
N SER A 93 -5.93 0.87 2.14
CA SER A 93 -6.06 1.34 3.53
C SER A 93 -5.49 0.29 4.48
N ALA A 94 -5.29 0.65 5.73
CA ALA A 94 -4.82 -0.29 6.73
C ALA A 94 -5.67 -0.22 8.01
N LEU A 95 -5.87 -1.37 8.63
CA LEU A 95 -6.50 -1.49 9.93
C LEU A 95 -5.50 -2.16 10.88
N VAL A 96 -5.09 -1.45 11.91
CA VAL A 96 -4.10 -1.91 12.88
C VAL A 96 -4.75 -2.10 14.23
N ARG A 97 -4.73 -3.33 14.74
CA ARG A 97 -5.25 -3.63 16.08
C ARG A 97 -4.29 -3.08 17.13
N THR A 98 -4.80 -2.27 18.04
CA THR A 98 -4.02 -1.65 19.12
C THR A 98 -4.24 -2.33 20.48
N THR A 99 -5.44 -2.87 20.70
CA THR A 99 -5.80 -3.70 21.85
C THR A 99 -6.73 -4.82 21.38
N PRO A 100 -7.12 -5.79 22.22
CA PRO A 100 -8.11 -6.81 21.84
C PRO A 100 -9.42 -6.24 21.29
N ASP A 101 -9.81 -5.05 21.77
CA ASP A 101 -11.14 -4.45 21.48
C ASP A 101 -11.05 -3.16 20.65
N THR A 102 -9.85 -2.71 20.29
CA THR A 102 -9.66 -1.45 19.55
C THR A 102 -8.72 -1.60 18.37
N ALA A 103 -8.97 -0.82 17.34
CA ALA A 103 -8.11 -0.74 16.16
C ALA A 103 -8.06 0.70 15.63
N ILE A 104 -6.95 1.03 14.97
CA ILE A 104 -6.79 2.29 14.24
C ILE A 104 -6.98 2.00 12.75
N PHE A 105 -7.88 2.73 12.12
CA PHE A 105 -8.06 2.72 10.67
C PHE A 105 -7.26 3.86 10.04
N MET A 106 -6.39 3.53 9.11
CA MET A 106 -5.60 4.46 8.33
C MET A 106 -6.13 4.46 6.89
N GLY A 107 -6.95 5.44 6.57
CA GLY A 107 -7.71 5.49 5.32
C GLY A 107 -6.90 5.90 4.08
N GLY A 108 -5.75 6.54 4.25
CA GLY A 108 -5.10 7.21 3.12
C GLY A 108 -6.02 8.28 2.56
N ASP A 109 -6.11 8.34 1.23
CA ASP A 109 -7.00 9.28 0.52
C ASP A 109 -8.36 8.67 0.18
N LEU A 110 -8.87 7.80 1.06
CA LEU A 110 -10.22 7.25 0.92
C LEU A 110 -11.29 8.36 0.98
N CYS A 111 -11.05 9.37 1.82
CA CYS A 111 -11.82 10.61 1.89
C CYS A 111 -10.93 11.74 2.40
N HIS A 112 -11.24 13.00 2.03
CA HIS A 112 -10.44 14.17 2.37
C HIS A 112 -11.08 15.06 3.44
N PHE A 113 -12.38 14.90 3.69
CA PHE A 113 -13.12 15.65 4.71
C PHE A 113 -14.35 14.89 5.20
N THR A 114 -14.85 15.29 6.35
CA THR A 114 -16.02 14.67 6.95
C THR A 114 -17.26 14.77 6.05
N GLY A 115 -17.87 13.63 5.76
CA GLY A 115 -19.10 13.57 4.95
C GLY A 115 -18.87 13.38 3.45
N GLU A 116 -17.61 13.20 3.03
CA GLU A 116 -17.28 12.87 1.65
C GLU A 116 -17.74 11.46 1.27
#